data_ca92337a76871a3dc964ae6ffb4f0acf
#
_entry.id   ca92337a76871a3dc964ae6ffb4f0acf
#
_cell.length_a   1.000
_cell.length_b   1.000
_cell.length_c   1.000
_cell.angle_alpha   90.00
_cell.angle_beta   90.00
_cell.angle_gamma   90.00
#
_symmetry.space_group_name_H-M   'P 1'
#
loop_
_entity.id
_entity.type
_entity.pdbx_description
1 polymer ?
#
loop_
_entity_poly.entity_id
_entity_poly.type
_entity_poly.pdbx_seq_one_letter_code
_entity_poly.pdbx_strand_id
1 'polypeptide(L)'
;SSAASDVYKRQAYMSCNTMMDLLTADTAYTQFKAGQEARATLLRGFTTIRDAGGPVFGLKRAIDEGILSGPRIYPSGSLISQTGGHGDFRAVYDEPRPFDCCGLTHTEEMGAAIIADGIDAVTVAARNNLRLGASQIKLMTGGGVASLYDRLEDTQFFEEEIHAAVKAAEDAGTYVMVHVYVPRAIQRAIHAGVKSIEHGHLIDEPTMQLIAEKEIWLSMQPFTLGDNQFPTKEQQEKHALVVQGTDQTYQLAKKYNVKLAWGTDLLFNPANTKNQNQGILKLRQWFSNFEILKMVTHDNAELLALSGARNPYPGKLGVIEEDAWADLILVDGDVLKDITLLGDPEKNFIMIMKGGEIYKNRV
;
A
#
# COMPACT_ATOMS: atom_id res chain seq x y z
N SER A 1 10.85 -1.65 26.93
CA SER A 1 10.63 -0.57 25.98
C SER A 1 11.15 -1.01 24.62
N SER A 2 10.29 -1.23 23.70
CA SER A 2 10.67 -1.38 22.31
C SER A 2 10.14 -0.18 21.56
N ALA A 3 10.99 0.46 20.81
CA ALA A 3 10.59 1.49 19.89
C ALA A 3 10.38 0.83 18.54
N ALA A 4 9.29 1.16 17.93
CA ALA A 4 9.03 0.79 16.56
C ALA A 4 8.17 1.89 15.96
N SER A 5 8.67 2.56 14.95
CA SER A 5 7.82 3.31 14.06
C SER A 5 7.29 2.31 13.04
N ASP A 6 6.03 1.99 13.10
CA ASP A 6 5.42 1.12 12.10
C ASP A 6 5.32 1.87 10.78
N VAL A 7 6.18 1.51 9.85
CA VAL A 7 6.08 1.94 8.44
C VAL A 7 5.20 0.94 7.71
N TYR A 8 4.18 1.42 6.98
CA TYR A 8 3.07 0.58 6.64
C TYR A 8 2.50 0.88 5.23
N LYS A 9 2.28 -0.17 4.40
CA LYS A 9 1.50 -0.02 3.16
C LYS A 9 0.03 0.13 3.49
N ARG A 10 -0.56 1.26 3.15
CA ARG A 10 -1.98 1.56 3.33
C ARG A 10 -2.49 2.45 2.20
N GLN A 11 -3.79 2.45 2.04
CA GLN A 11 -4.51 3.46 1.28
C GLN A 11 -5.33 4.27 2.29
N ALA A 12 -4.75 5.36 2.79
CA ALA A 12 -5.30 6.16 3.88
C ALA A 12 -6.72 6.65 3.59
N TYR A 13 -6.97 7.00 2.34
CA TYR A 13 -8.27 7.45 1.88
C TYR A 13 -9.23 6.30 1.55
N MET A 14 -8.77 5.28 0.80
CA MET A 14 -9.64 4.21 0.32
C MET A 14 -10.05 3.22 1.44
N SER A 15 -9.26 3.09 2.50
CA SER A 15 -9.59 2.17 3.60
C SER A 15 -10.80 2.61 4.43
N CYS A 16 -11.03 3.90 4.57
CA CYS A 16 -12.10 4.47 5.38
C CYS A 16 -13.37 4.84 4.58
N ASN A 17 -13.31 4.72 3.26
CA ASN A 17 -14.43 4.94 2.36
C ASN A 17 -14.89 3.61 1.75
N THR A 18 -16.19 3.45 1.56
CA THR A 18 -16.73 2.33 0.80
C THR A 18 -16.59 2.58 -0.70
N MET A 19 -16.75 1.56 -1.53
CA MET A 19 -16.81 1.74 -2.98
C MET A 19 -17.96 2.69 -3.37
N MET A 20 -19.09 2.61 -2.68
CA MET A 20 -20.22 3.51 -2.91
C MET A 20 -19.89 4.96 -2.57
N ASP A 21 -19.16 5.21 -1.47
CA ASP A 21 -18.68 6.56 -1.15
C ASP A 21 -17.80 7.11 -2.29
N LEU A 22 -16.94 6.25 -2.85
CA LEU A 22 -16.03 6.64 -3.94
C LEU A 22 -16.78 7.01 -5.23
N LEU A 23 -17.91 6.37 -5.47
CA LEU A 23 -18.71 6.58 -6.68
C LEU A 23 -19.72 7.74 -6.55
N THR A 24 -20.19 8.06 -5.35
CA THR A 24 -21.38 8.91 -5.18
C THR A 24 -21.27 9.99 -4.12
N ALA A 25 -20.29 9.94 -3.21
CA ALA A 25 -20.21 10.91 -2.12
C ALA A 25 -19.48 12.20 -2.54
N ASP A 26 -19.80 13.28 -1.86
CA ASP A 26 -19.06 14.52 -1.94
C ASP A 26 -17.60 14.35 -1.53
N THR A 27 -16.68 14.94 -2.31
CA THR A 27 -15.23 14.81 -2.09
C THR A 27 -14.81 15.34 -0.72
N ALA A 28 -15.41 16.43 -0.22
CA ALA A 28 -15.07 16.96 1.10
C ALA A 28 -15.50 15.98 2.21
N TYR A 29 -16.67 15.34 2.08
CA TYR A 29 -17.11 14.33 3.04
C TYR A 29 -16.13 13.16 3.15
N THR A 30 -15.68 12.63 2.02
CA THR A 30 -14.71 11.51 2.01
C THR A 30 -13.35 11.91 2.56
N GLN A 31 -12.91 13.17 2.35
CA GLN A 31 -11.68 13.72 2.94
C GLN A 31 -11.80 13.90 4.48
N PHE A 32 -12.93 14.30 5.00
CA PHE A 32 -13.14 14.37 6.46
C PHE A 32 -13.06 12.99 7.11
N LYS A 33 -13.64 11.96 6.47
CA LYS A 33 -13.48 10.56 6.92
C LYS A 33 -12.00 10.15 6.93
N ALA A 34 -11.25 10.50 5.88
CA ALA A 34 -9.82 10.20 5.78
C ALA A 34 -9.01 10.91 6.89
N GLY A 35 -9.34 12.15 7.21
CA GLY A 35 -8.73 12.89 8.34
C GLY A 35 -8.98 12.24 9.70
N GLN A 36 -10.20 11.80 9.96
CA GLN A 36 -10.55 11.09 11.19
C GLN A 36 -9.78 9.76 11.28
N GLU A 37 -9.73 9.01 10.18
CA GLU A 37 -9.05 7.72 10.12
C GLU A 37 -7.52 7.86 10.21
N ALA A 38 -6.94 8.94 9.70
CA ALA A 38 -5.51 9.23 9.85
C ALA A 38 -5.13 9.37 11.33
N ARG A 39 -5.92 10.11 12.13
CA ARG A 39 -5.71 10.19 13.57
C ARG A 39 -5.84 8.83 14.24
N ALA A 40 -6.87 8.07 13.92
CA ALA A 40 -7.05 6.73 14.47
C ALA A 40 -5.89 5.79 14.10
N THR A 41 -5.35 5.89 12.89
CA THR A 41 -4.17 5.15 12.42
C THR A 41 -2.94 5.46 13.26
N LEU A 42 -2.66 6.73 13.53
CA LEU A 42 -1.56 7.14 14.41
C LEU A 42 -1.72 6.56 15.82
N LEU A 43 -2.95 6.59 16.37
CA LEU A 43 -3.23 6.07 17.71
C LEU A 43 -3.21 4.52 17.79
N ARG A 44 -3.21 3.84 16.65
CA ARG A 44 -2.91 2.40 16.56
C ARG A 44 -1.42 2.09 16.45
N GLY A 45 -0.55 3.12 16.49
CA GLY A 45 0.91 2.97 16.47
C GLY A 45 1.56 3.18 15.10
N PHE A 46 0.80 3.40 14.04
CA PHE A 46 1.36 3.62 12.70
C PHE A 46 1.78 5.07 12.53
N THR A 47 3.04 5.37 12.80
CA THR A 47 3.60 6.74 12.74
C THR A 47 3.92 7.19 11.31
N THR A 48 4.13 6.24 10.41
CA THR A 48 4.42 6.46 8.99
C THR A 48 3.68 5.45 8.13
N ILE A 49 3.12 5.89 7.00
CA ILE A 49 2.45 5.03 6.03
C ILE A 49 2.94 5.30 4.61
N ARG A 50 3.02 4.24 3.79
CA ARG A 50 3.12 4.31 2.34
C ARG A 50 1.71 4.19 1.77
N ASP A 51 1.19 5.29 1.25
CA ASP A 51 -0.12 5.27 0.61
C ASP A 51 0.00 4.75 -0.83
N ALA A 52 -0.68 3.65 -1.10
CA ALA A 52 -0.60 2.94 -2.37
C ALA A 52 -1.70 3.34 -3.37
N GLY A 53 -2.40 4.44 -3.12
CA GLY A 53 -3.37 4.98 -4.06
C GLY A 53 -4.48 5.79 -3.42
N GLY A 54 -4.85 6.87 -4.10
CA GLY A 54 -5.94 7.74 -3.71
C GLY A 54 -5.54 9.21 -3.54
N PRO A 55 -6.52 10.10 -3.36
CA PRO A 55 -6.34 11.55 -3.28
C PRO A 55 -5.85 11.99 -1.90
N VAL A 56 -4.62 11.64 -1.52
CA VAL A 56 -4.09 11.88 -0.16
C VAL A 56 -3.17 13.09 -0.04
N PHE A 57 -2.90 13.83 -1.12
CA PHE A 57 -1.98 14.97 -1.07
C PHE A 57 -2.46 16.08 -0.14
N GLY A 58 -3.77 16.40 -0.15
CA GLY A 58 -4.38 17.35 0.77
C GLY A 58 -4.34 16.89 2.22
N LEU A 59 -4.63 15.60 2.47
CA LEU A 59 -4.54 15.00 3.80
C LEU A 59 -3.09 15.04 4.33
N LYS A 60 -2.12 14.64 3.49
CA LYS A 60 -0.70 14.73 3.83
C LYS A 60 -0.31 16.15 4.23
N ARG A 61 -0.67 17.14 3.40
CA ARG A 61 -0.37 18.55 3.67
C ARG A 61 -1.00 19.02 4.99
N ALA A 62 -2.26 18.69 5.26
CA ALA A 62 -2.94 19.06 6.50
C ALA A 62 -2.27 18.45 7.74
N ILE A 63 -1.72 17.22 7.63
CA ILE A 63 -0.97 16.58 8.71
C ILE A 63 0.41 17.24 8.87
N ASP A 64 1.12 17.52 7.79
CA ASP A 64 2.46 18.12 7.83
C ASP A 64 2.42 19.56 8.38
N GLU A 65 1.36 20.30 8.09
CA GLU A 65 1.13 21.66 8.63
C GLU A 65 0.53 21.66 10.05
N GLY A 66 0.27 20.48 10.65
CA GLY A 66 -0.29 20.37 12.01
C GLY A 66 -1.78 20.71 12.12
N ILE A 67 -2.49 20.87 11.00
CA ILE A 67 -3.95 21.08 10.99
C ILE A 67 -4.69 19.82 11.48
N LEU A 68 -4.17 18.65 11.10
CA LEU A 68 -4.70 17.35 11.52
C LEU A 68 -3.59 16.50 12.15
N SER A 69 -3.97 15.69 13.14
CA SER A 69 -3.08 14.64 13.64
C SER A 69 -3.17 13.39 12.76
N GLY A 70 -2.03 12.81 12.42
CA GLY A 70 -1.97 11.58 11.60
C GLY A 70 -0.53 11.11 11.39
N PRO A 71 -0.33 9.97 10.69
CA PRO A 71 0.99 9.46 10.34
C PRO A 71 1.66 10.35 9.29
N ARG A 72 2.98 10.22 9.12
CA ARG A 72 3.64 10.65 7.89
C ARG A 72 3.09 9.87 6.71
N ILE A 73 2.87 10.53 5.59
CA ILE A 73 2.32 9.89 4.38
C ILE A 73 3.31 9.98 3.23
N TYR A 74 3.68 8.83 2.68
CA TYR A 74 4.39 8.68 1.41
C TYR A 74 3.35 8.41 0.31
N PRO A 75 2.89 9.44 -0.41
CA PRO A 75 1.76 9.31 -1.32
C PRO A 75 2.18 8.79 -2.69
N SER A 76 1.34 7.96 -3.33
CA SER A 76 1.47 7.61 -4.75
C SER A 76 0.53 8.41 -5.66
N GLY A 77 -0.52 8.99 -5.10
CA GLY A 77 -1.58 9.64 -5.87
C GLY A 77 -2.53 8.63 -6.51
N SER A 78 -3.16 9.01 -7.61
CA SER A 78 -4.12 8.14 -8.30
C SER A 78 -3.49 6.81 -8.70
N LEU A 79 -4.24 5.71 -8.52
CA LEU A 79 -3.90 4.43 -9.12
C LEU A 79 -3.88 4.57 -10.64
N ILE A 80 -2.83 4.11 -11.32
CA ILE A 80 -2.78 4.11 -12.78
C ILE A 80 -3.19 2.72 -13.26
N SER A 81 -4.26 2.65 -14.05
CA SER A 81 -4.82 1.41 -14.58
C SER A 81 -5.10 1.54 -16.07
N GLN A 82 -5.10 0.43 -16.79
CA GLN A 82 -5.58 0.37 -18.16
C GLN A 82 -7.10 0.28 -18.21
N THR A 83 -7.69 0.49 -19.38
CA THR A 83 -9.11 0.19 -19.64
C THR A 83 -9.42 -1.27 -19.31
N GLY A 84 -10.48 -1.49 -18.51
CA GLY A 84 -10.88 -2.81 -18.01
C GLY A 84 -9.89 -3.45 -17.03
N GLY A 85 -8.92 -2.70 -16.52
CA GLY A 85 -7.95 -3.18 -15.53
C GLY A 85 -8.45 -3.09 -14.10
N HIS A 86 -7.61 -3.56 -13.17
CA HIS A 86 -7.97 -3.68 -11.74
C HIS A 86 -8.35 -2.36 -11.06
N GLY A 87 -7.84 -1.23 -11.53
CA GLY A 87 -8.18 0.11 -11.03
C GLY A 87 -9.23 0.83 -11.87
N ASP A 88 -9.87 0.17 -12.81
CA ASP A 88 -10.96 0.75 -13.61
C ASP A 88 -12.28 0.66 -12.83
N PHE A 89 -12.60 1.74 -12.12
CA PHE A 89 -13.82 1.85 -11.31
C PHE A 89 -15.00 2.44 -12.07
N ARG A 90 -14.93 2.51 -13.40
CA ARG A 90 -16.03 3.02 -14.22
C ARG A 90 -17.24 2.10 -14.15
N ALA A 91 -18.42 2.70 -14.27
CA ALA A 91 -19.64 1.94 -14.45
C ALA A 91 -19.70 1.34 -15.87
N VAL A 92 -20.50 0.29 -16.06
CA VAL A 92 -20.62 -0.42 -17.35
C VAL A 92 -21.00 0.50 -18.51
N TYR A 93 -21.71 1.59 -18.22
CA TYR A 93 -22.18 2.56 -19.22
C TYR A 93 -21.22 3.75 -19.43
N ASP A 94 -20.10 3.81 -18.69
CA ASP A 94 -19.10 4.86 -18.89
C ASP A 94 -18.19 4.51 -20.07
N GLU A 95 -18.15 5.39 -21.08
CA GLU A 95 -17.39 5.16 -22.29
C GLU A 95 -15.87 5.28 -22.07
N PRO A 96 -15.07 4.53 -22.83
CA PRO A 96 -13.61 4.69 -22.85
C PRO A 96 -13.21 6.06 -23.40
N ARG A 97 -12.24 6.69 -22.75
CA ARG A 97 -11.76 8.04 -23.06
C ARG A 97 -11.25 8.29 -24.50
N PRO A 98 -10.65 7.33 -25.24
CA PRO A 98 -10.13 7.58 -26.58
C PRO A 98 -11.18 8.02 -27.61
N PHE A 99 -12.45 7.82 -27.31
CA PHE A 99 -13.55 8.21 -28.18
C PHE A 99 -14.11 9.62 -27.91
N ASP A 100 -13.48 10.29 -27.04
CA ASP A 100 -13.45 11.70 -26.64
C ASP A 100 -14.68 12.56 -26.93
N CYS A 101 -15.68 12.38 -26.16
CA CYS A 101 -16.67 13.46 -25.91
C CYS A 101 -16.76 13.79 -24.41
N CYS A 102 -16.06 13.05 -23.57
CA CYS A 102 -16.38 12.99 -22.14
C CYS A 102 -15.17 13.35 -21.31
N GLY A 103 -15.37 14.13 -20.26
CA GLY A 103 -14.37 14.45 -19.24
C GLY A 103 -13.93 13.23 -18.42
N LEU A 104 -13.22 13.49 -17.35
CA LEU A 104 -12.87 12.47 -16.37
C LEU A 104 -14.15 11.93 -15.71
N THR A 105 -14.14 10.64 -15.36
CA THR A 105 -15.16 10.06 -14.48
C THR A 105 -15.03 10.61 -13.07
N HIS A 106 -16.06 10.48 -12.25
CA HIS A 106 -16.02 10.98 -10.87
C HIS A 106 -14.84 10.42 -10.07
N THR A 107 -14.53 9.14 -10.21
CA THR A 107 -13.38 8.51 -9.52
C THR A 107 -12.02 9.05 -9.98
N GLU A 108 -11.93 9.46 -11.23
CA GLU A 108 -10.73 10.12 -11.78
C GLU A 108 -10.63 11.57 -11.33
N GLU A 109 -11.74 12.32 -11.34
CA GLU A 109 -11.81 13.71 -10.84
C GLU A 109 -11.44 13.77 -9.35
N MET A 110 -11.90 12.81 -8.56
CA MET A 110 -11.52 12.69 -7.16
C MET A 110 -10.04 12.32 -6.97
N GLY A 111 -9.37 11.81 -8.00
CA GLY A 111 -7.98 11.34 -7.90
C GLY A 111 -7.82 9.96 -7.29
N ALA A 112 -8.86 9.13 -7.29
CA ALA A 112 -8.78 7.75 -6.78
C ALA A 112 -8.01 6.85 -7.74
N ALA A 113 -8.36 6.90 -9.03
CA ALA A 113 -7.69 6.20 -10.10
C ALA A 113 -7.57 7.10 -11.33
N ILE A 114 -6.78 6.71 -12.30
CA ILE A 114 -6.69 7.30 -13.62
C ILE A 114 -6.55 6.18 -14.64
N ILE A 115 -7.40 6.20 -15.68
CA ILE A 115 -7.33 5.22 -16.77
C ILE A 115 -6.41 5.76 -17.84
N ALA A 116 -5.39 4.99 -18.17
CA ALA A 116 -4.34 5.39 -19.10
C ALA A 116 -3.94 4.20 -19.98
N ASP A 117 -4.20 4.30 -21.27
CA ASP A 117 -3.80 3.32 -22.27
C ASP A 117 -2.78 3.95 -23.22
N GLY A 118 -1.71 3.23 -23.48
CA GLY A 118 -0.59 3.67 -24.29
C GLY A 118 0.46 4.47 -23.52
N ILE A 119 1.67 4.51 -24.08
CA ILE A 119 2.87 5.12 -23.50
C ILE A 119 2.62 6.56 -23.09
N ASP A 120 1.97 7.36 -23.95
CA ASP A 120 1.77 8.79 -23.71
C ASP A 120 0.83 9.04 -22.53
N ALA A 121 -0.30 8.30 -22.47
CA ALA A 121 -1.27 8.46 -21.39
C ALA A 121 -0.68 8.02 -20.04
N VAL A 122 0.02 6.89 -19.98
CA VAL A 122 0.71 6.41 -18.78
C VAL A 122 1.79 7.40 -18.33
N THR A 123 2.56 7.96 -19.27
CA THR A 123 3.57 8.98 -18.96
C THR A 123 2.93 10.24 -18.36
N VAL A 124 1.82 10.73 -18.94
CA VAL A 124 1.09 11.89 -18.41
C VAL A 124 0.56 11.62 -17.02
N ALA A 125 -0.05 10.44 -16.79
CA ALA A 125 -0.58 10.05 -15.48
C ALA A 125 0.53 10.00 -14.42
N ALA A 126 1.67 9.34 -14.72
CA ALA A 126 2.81 9.25 -13.82
C ALA A 126 3.39 10.65 -13.49
N ARG A 127 3.63 11.48 -14.50
CA ARG A 127 4.14 12.84 -14.32
C ARG A 127 3.17 13.73 -13.55
N ASN A 128 1.86 13.55 -13.72
CA ASN A 128 0.87 14.29 -12.95
C ASN A 128 0.89 13.92 -11.47
N ASN A 129 0.96 12.63 -11.12
CA ASN A 129 1.14 12.20 -9.74
C ASN A 129 2.44 12.78 -9.14
N LEU A 130 3.55 12.75 -9.88
CA LEU A 130 4.82 13.36 -9.47
C LEU A 130 4.69 14.87 -9.27
N ARG A 131 4.02 15.58 -10.17
CA ARG A 131 3.74 17.03 -10.04
C ARG A 131 2.97 17.35 -8.77
N LEU A 132 2.04 16.50 -8.37
CA LEU A 132 1.24 16.66 -7.15
C LEU A 132 2.00 16.31 -5.87
N GLY A 133 3.19 15.70 -5.97
CA GLY A 133 4.04 15.40 -4.82
C GLY A 133 4.15 13.91 -4.49
N ALA A 134 3.88 13.02 -5.45
CA ALA A 134 4.04 11.58 -5.24
C ALA A 134 5.48 11.21 -4.85
N SER A 135 5.61 10.33 -3.85
CA SER A 135 6.87 9.75 -3.38
C SER A 135 7.25 8.50 -4.17
N GLN A 136 6.29 7.84 -4.77
CA GLN A 136 6.39 6.67 -5.65
C GLN A 136 5.19 6.64 -6.59
N ILE A 137 5.28 5.85 -7.65
CA ILE A 137 4.18 5.65 -8.61
C ILE A 137 3.56 4.26 -8.41
N LYS A 138 2.23 4.17 -8.49
CA LYS A 138 1.47 2.92 -8.40
C LYS A 138 0.78 2.59 -9.71
N LEU A 139 1.10 1.41 -10.30
CA LEU A 139 0.39 0.83 -11.43
C LEU A 139 -0.36 -0.45 -11.02
N MET A 140 -1.43 -0.74 -11.75
CA MET A 140 -2.17 -2.01 -11.69
C MET A 140 -1.74 -2.86 -12.90
N THR A 141 -0.83 -3.84 -12.70
CA THR A 141 -0.25 -4.62 -13.82
C THR A 141 -0.77 -6.04 -13.91
N GLY A 142 -1.70 -6.39 -13.04
CA GLY A 142 -2.40 -7.68 -13.05
C GLY A 142 -3.81 -7.56 -12.53
N GLY A 143 -4.60 -8.60 -12.75
CA GLY A 143 -5.96 -8.67 -12.25
C GLY A 143 -6.05 -8.77 -10.73
N GLY A 144 -7.24 -8.56 -10.17
CA GLY A 144 -7.44 -8.51 -8.74
C GLY A 144 -8.70 -9.20 -8.22
N VAL A 145 -8.79 -9.29 -6.91
CA VAL A 145 -9.90 -9.95 -6.21
C VAL A 145 -11.15 -9.07 -6.18
N ALA A 146 -10.98 -7.77 -5.88
CA ALA A 146 -12.10 -6.86 -5.62
C ALA A 146 -12.78 -6.33 -6.88
N SER A 147 -12.08 -6.30 -8.01
CA SER A 147 -12.59 -5.81 -9.29
C SER A 147 -13.56 -6.76 -9.96
N LEU A 148 -14.44 -6.19 -10.82
CA LEU A 148 -15.51 -6.92 -11.49
C LEU A 148 -15.17 -7.29 -12.93
N TYR A 149 -14.20 -6.61 -13.57
CA TYR A 149 -13.98 -6.69 -15.02
C TYR A 149 -12.75 -7.48 -15.40
N ASP A 150 -11.88 -7.84 -14.46
CA ASP A 150 -10.63 -8.55 -14.70
C ASP A 150 -10.58 -9.89 -13.95
N ARG A 151 -9.81 -10.83 -14.48
CA ARG A 151 -9.51 -12.11 -13.82
C ARG A 151 -8.15 -12.04 -13.13
N LEU A 152 -7.90 -12.88 -12.14
CA LEU A 152 -6.59 -12.93 -11.45
C LEU A 152 -5.43 -13.19 -12.41
N GLU A 153 -5.66 -13.96 -13.47
CA GLU A 153 -4.65 -14.37 -14.45
C GLU A 153 -4.33 -13.28 -15.47
N ASP A 154 -5.12 -12.21 -15.53
CA ASP A 154 -4.93 -11.16 -16.52
C ASP A 154 -3.61 -10.43 -16.28
N THR A 155 -2.86 -10.26 -17.36
CA THR A 155 -1.65 -9.44 -17.39
C THR A 155 -2.01 -8.10 -18.02
N GLN A 156 -1.92 -7.05 -17.22
CA GLN A 156 -2.35 -5.71 -17.61
C GLN A 156 -1.14 -4.85 -17.98
N PHE A 157 -1.36 -3.89 -18.86
CA PHE A 157 -0.36 -3.10 -19.55
C PHE A 157 0.63 -3.92 -20.39
N PHE A 158 1.08 -3.35 -21.48
CA PHE A 158 2.25 -3.82 -22.20
C PHE A 158 3.52 -3.46 -21.43
N GLU A 159 4.63 -4.12 -21.72
CA GLU A 159 5.90 -3.86 -21.04
C GLU A 159 6.38 -2.42 -21.26
N GLU A 160 6.18 -1.90 -22.46
CA GLU A 160 6.54 -0.54 -22.85
C GLU A 160 5.74 0.53 -22.08
N GLU A 161 4.47 0.26 -21.76
CA GLU A 161 3.63 1.15 -20.95
C GLU A 161 4.11 1.19 -19.50
N ILE A 162 4.43 0.02 -18.91
CA ILE A 162 5.02 -0.06 -17.57
C ILE A 162 6.37 0.66 -17.56
N HIS A 163 7.21 0.42 -18.58
CA HIS A 163 8.52 1.06 -18.71
C HIS A 163 8.41 2.59 -18.82
N ALA A 164 7.37 3.10 -19.47
CA ALA A 164 7.12 4.56 -19.56
C ALA A 164 6.90 5.19 -18.17
N ALA A 165 6.14 4.52 -17.29
CA ALA A 165 5.98 4.97 -15.92
C ALA A 165 7.26 4.83 -15.09
N VAL A 166 8.02 3.73 -15.30
CA VAL A 166 9.33 3.52 -14.64
C VAL A 166 10.28 4.63 -15.04
N LYS A 167 10.39 4.95 -16.33
CA LYS A 167 11.25 6.02 -16.84
C LYS A 167 10.89 7.37 -16.24
N ALA A 168 9.60 7.69 -16.16
CA ALA A 168 9.14 8.95 -15.55
C ALA A 168 9.48 9.02 -14.05
N ALA A 169 9.39 7.90 -13.33
CA ALA A 169 9.73 7.81 -11.92
C ALA A 169 11.25 7.93 -11.69
N GLU A 170 12.07 7.23 -12.48
CA GLU A 170 13.54 7.30 -12.43
C GLU A 170 14.06 8.70 -12.71
N ASP A 171 13.52 9.37 -13.76
CA ASP A 171 13.89 10.77 -14.09
C ASP A 171 13.53 11.74 -12.96
N ALA A 172 12.54 11.39 -12.11
CA ALA A 172 12.17 12.15 -10.92
C ALA A 172 12.91 11.70 -9.64
N GLY A 173 13.76 10.68 -9.71
CA GLY A 173 14.54 10.15 -8.60
C GLY A 173 13.72 9.28 -7.63
N THR A 174 12.73 8.53 -8.14
CA THR A 174 11.90 7.60 -7.36
C THR A 174 11.62 6.30 -8.11
N TYR A 175 10.66 5.51 -7.67
CA TYR A 175 10.39 4.17 -8.15
C TYR A 175 8.91 3.91 -8.47
N VAL A 176 8.67 2.80 -9.15
CA VAL A 176 7.33 2.26 -9.43
C VAL A 176 7.09 1.02 -8.58
N MET A 177 5.88 0.93 -7.99
CA MET A 177 5.31 -0.26 -7.37
C MET A 177 4.08 -0.72 -8.14
N VAL A 178 3.85 -2.04 -8.18
CA VAL A 178 2.76 -2.62 -8.98
C VAL A 178 1.89 -3.57 -8.17
N HIS A 179 0.57 -3.50 -8.40
CA HIS A 179 -0.37 -4.54 -7.99
C HIS A 179 -0.32 -5.68 -8.98
N VAL A 180 -0.09 -6.92 -8.50
CA VAL A 180 -0.03 -8.11 -9.36
C VAL A 180 -0.01 -9.39 -8.51
N TYR A 181 -0.60 -10.48 -9.02
CA TYR A 181 -0.60 -11.78 -8.33
C TYR A 181 0.20 -12.87 -9.05
N VAL A 182 0.16 -12.92 -10.39
CA VAL A 182 0.58 -14.08 -11.16
C VAL A 182 1.96 -13.93 -11.77
N PRO A 183 2.71 -15.04 -11.98
CA PRO A 183 4.10 -15.04 -12.43
C PRO A 183 4.34 -14.26 -13.71
N ARG A 184 3.52 -14.49 -14.75
CA ARG A 184 3.67 -13.81 -16.05
C ARG A 184 3.65 -12.29 -15.94
N ALA A 185 2.71 -11.76 -15.17
CA ALA A 185 2.55 -10.32 -14.98
C ALA A 185 3.67 -9.74 -14.10
N ILE A 186 4.10 -10.48 -13.08
CA ILE A 186 5.25 -10.11 -12.22
C ILE A 186 6.54 -10.03 -13.02
N GLN A 187 6.84 -11.06 -13.84
CA GLN A 187 8.05 -11.09 -14.66
C GLN A 187 8.08 -9.91 -15.65
N ARG A 188 6.94 -9.61 -16.33
CA ARG A 188 6.82 -8.43 -17.19
C ARG A 188 7.12 -7.14 -16.45
N ALA A 189 6.54 -6.96 -15.27
CA ALA A 189 6.75 -5.77 -14.46
C ALA A 189 8.22 -5.62 -14.03
N ILE A 190 8.88 -6.72 -13.65
CA ILE A 190 10.32 -6.74 -13.31
C ILE A 190 11.18 -6.38 -14.52
N HIS A 191 10.90 -6.94 -15.71
CA HIS A 191 11.62 -6.60 -16.94
C HIS A 191 11.46 -5.12 -17.32
N ALA A 192 10.28 -4.56 -17.08
CA ALA A 192 10.03 -3.12 -17.28
C ALA A 192 10.74 -2.22 -16.25
N GLY A 193 11.33 -2.77 -15.16
CA GLY A 193 12.16 -2.03 -14.22
C GLY A 193 11.50 -1.64 -12.89
N VAL A 194 10.34 -2.21 -12.53
CA VAL A 194 9.70 -1.94 -11.22
C VAL A 194 10.59 -2.37 -10.05
N LYS A 195 10.40 -1.75 -8.88
CA LYS A 195 11.20 -2.02 -7.67
C LYS A 195 10.40 -2.64 -6.53
N SER A 196 9.07 -2.66 -6.60
CA SER A 196 8.21 -3.25 -5.57
C SER A 196 7.02 -3.95 -6.20
N ILE A 197 6.84 -5.21 -5.82
CA ILE A 197 5.67 -6.03 -6.13
C ILE A 197 4.76 -6.00 -4.93
N GLU A 198 3.51 -5.58 -5.13
CA GLU A 198 2.47 -5.61 -4.13
C GLU A 198 1.64 -6.88 -4.32
N HIS A 199 1.38 -7.60 -3.25
CA HIS A 199 0.68 -8.89 -3.21
C HIS A 199 1.54 -10.08 -3.61
N GLY A 200 1.57 -10.46 -4.89
CA GLY A 200 2.39 -11.57 -5.37
C GLY A 200 2.02 -12.95 -4.84
N HIS A 201 0.81 -13.15 -4.31
CA HIS A 201 0.42 -14.38 -3.58
C HIS A 201 0.39 -15.66 -4.43
N LEU A 202 0.45 -15.55 -5.76
CA LEU A 202 0.43 -16.69 -6.68
C LEU A 202 1.77 -16.89 -7.39
N ILE A 203 2.86 -16.43 -6.78
CA ILE A 203 4.22 -16.52 -7.31
C ILE A 203 4.68 -17.99 -7.38
N ASP A 204 5.24 -18.37 -8.52
CA ASP A 204 5.98 -19.62 -8.67
C ASP A 204 7.46 -19.47 -8.26
N GLU A 205 8.14 -20.61 -8.11
CA GLU A 205 9.52 -20.64 -7.68
C GLU A 205 10.49 -19.90 -8.63
N PRO A 206 10.40 -20.06 -9.98
CA PRO A 206 11.26 -19.31 -10.91
C PRO A 206 11.07 -17.80 -10.80
N THR A 207 9.84 -17.32 -10.59
CA THR A 207 9.56 -15.89 -10.41
C THR A 207 10.10 -15.37 -9.08
N MET A 208 10.03 -16.19 -8.01
CA MET A 208 10.62 -15.82 -6.72
C MET A 208 12.15 -15.71 -6.80
N GLN A 209 12.80 -16.60 -7.56
CA GLN A 209 14.24 -16.51 -7.83
C GLN A 209 14.60 -15.22 -8.58
N LEU A 210 13.81 -14.84 -9.58
CA LEU A 210 13.98 -13.57 -10.31
C LEU A 210 13.83 -12.36 -9.39
N ILE A 211 12.85 -12.36 -8.49
CA ILE A 211 12.65 -11.31 -7.48
C ILE A 211 13.89 -11.18 -6.60
N ALA A 212 14.43 -12.30 -6.12
CA ALA A 212 15.63 -12.32 -5.29
C ALA A 212 16.87 -11.82 -6.06
N GLU A 213 17.08 -12.32 -7.30
CA GLU A 213 18.19 -11.91 -8.16
C GLU A 213 18.21 -10.42 -8.48
N LYS A 214 17.03 -9.86 -8.74
CA LYS A 214 16.86 -8.42 -9.08
C LYS A 214 16.68 -7.54 -7.86
N GLU A 215 16.77 -8.10 -6.64
CA GLU A 215 16.59 -7.40 -5.36
C GLU A 215 15.27 -6.60 -5.27
N ILE A 216 14.20 -7.11 -5.88
CA ILE A 216 12.87 -6.51 -5.87
C ILE A 216 12.23 -6.70 -4.51
N TRP A 217 11.57 -5.66 -3.99
CA TRP A 217 10.77 -5.76 -2.78
C TRP A 217 9.45 -6.50 -3.03
N LEU A 218 9.08 -7.39 -2.12
CA LEU A 218 7.78 -8.05 -2.10
C LEU A 218 6.99 -7.57 -0.88
N SER A 219 5.95 -6.78 -1.13
CA SER A 219 5.08 -6.22 -0.09
C SER A 219 3.81 -7.04 0.02
N MET A 220 3.75 -7.93 1.00
CA MET A 220 2.69 -8.93 1.16
C MET A 220 1.74 -8.63 2.31
N GLN A 221 0.57 -9.27 2.22
CA GLN A 221 -0.46 -9.32 3.25
C GLN A 221 -0.70 -10.78 3.67
N PRO A 222 -0.76 -11.08 4.98
CA PRO A 222 -1.07 -12.43 5.46
C PRO A 222 -2.58 -12.69 5.41
N PHE A 223 -3.15 -12.82 4.22
CA PHE A 223 -4.58 -13.02 4.03
C PHE A 223 -5.08 -14.37 4.56
N THR A 224 -6.26 -14.36 5.17
CA THR A 224 -6.98 -15.54 5.61
C THR A 224 -8.45 -15.49 5.14
N LEU A 225 -9.12 -16.64 5.04
CA LEU A 225 -10.48 -16.73 4.49
C LEU A 225 -11.54 -15.89 5.23
N GLY A 226 -11.28 -15.42 6.41
CA GLY A 226 -12.23 -14.60 7.18
C GLY A 226 -12.01 -13.10 7.09
N ASP A 227 -10.98 -12.63 6.37
CA ASP A 227 -10.54 -11.25 6.42
C ASP A 227 -11.46 -10.29 5.67
N ASN A 228 -11.96 -10.71 4.54
CA ASN A 228 -12.81 -9.92 3.67
C ASN A 228 -14.05 -10.70 3.26
N GLN A 229 -15.17 -10.00 3.19
CA GLN A 229 -16.42 -10.51 2.63
C GLN A 229 -16.61 -9.89 1.25
N PHE A 230 -16.62 -10.73 0.23
CA PHE A 230 -16.84 -10.30 -1.15
C PHE A 230 -18.28 -10.63 -1.56
N PRO A 231 -18.97 -9.71 -2.28
CA PRO A 231 -20.39 -9.86 -2.59
C PRO A 231 -20.68 -10.93 -3.64
N THR A 232 -19.73 -11.19 -4.55
CA THR A 232 -19.96 -12.15 -5.65
C THR A 232 -19.21 -13.46 -5.42
N LYS A 233 -19.77 -14.56 -5.97
CA LYS A 233 -19.12 -15.87 -5.91
C LYS A 233 -17.76 -15.86 -6.59
N GLU A 234 -17.64 -15.18 -7.71
CA GLU A 234 -16.37 -15.04 -8.45
C GLU A 234 -15.29 -14.39 -7.60
N GLN A 235 -15.59 -13.27 -6.93
CA GLN A 235 -14.65 -12.60 -6.03
C GLN A 235 -14.26 -13.48 -4.84
N GLN A 236 -15.20 -14.27 -4.29
CA GLN A 236 -14.93 -15.23 -3.22
C GLN A 236 -13.98 -16.34 -3.70
N GLU A 237 -14.15 -16.86 -4.92
CA GLU A 237 -13.25 -17.85 -5.54
C GLU A 237 -11.85 -17.26 -5.80
N LYS A 238 -11.75 -16.05 -6.34
CA LYS A 238 -10.50 -15.32 -6.50
C LYS A 238 -9.77 -15.15 -5.15
N HIS A 239 -10.50 -14.74 -4.12
CA HIS A 239 -9.95 -14.57 -2.77
C HIS A 239 -9.43 -15.91 -2.20
N ALA A 240 -10.16 -17.00 -2.36
CA ALA A 240 -9.73 -18.30 -1.89
C ALA A 240 -8.41 -18.76 -2.55
N LEU A 241 -8.23 -18.51 -3.85
CA LEU A 241 -6.98 -18.80 -4.56
C LEU A 241 -5.81 -17.97 -3.99
N VAL A 242 -6.01 -16.67 -3.75
CA VAL A 242 -4.99 -15.79 -3.17
C VAL A 242 -4.60 -16.25 -1.76
N VAL A 243 -5.57 -16.63 -0.93
CA VAL A 243 -5.32 -17.17 0.41
C VAL A 243 -4.51 -18.47 0.34
N GLN A 244 -4.85 -19.39 -0.58
CA GLN A 244 -4.09 -20.63 -0.77
C GLN A 244 -2.63 -20.39 -1.15
N GLY A 245 -2.35 -19.37 -1.96
CA GLY A 245 -0.99 -19.01 -2.37
C GLY A 245 -0.15 -18.35 -1.28
N THR A 246 -0.78 -17.80 -0.24
CA THR A 246 -0.10 -17.01 0.79
C THR A 246 1.01 -17.80 1.49
N ASP A 247 0.73 -19.03 1.92
CA ASP A 247 1.69 -19.87 2.64
C ASP A 247 2.92 -20.18 1.79
N GLN A 248 2.70 -20.69 0.57
CA GLN A 248 3.78 -21.00 -0.36
C GLN A 248 4.65 -19.79 -0.67
N THR A 249 4.04 -18.63 -0.87
CA THR A 249 4.78 -17.41 -1.22
C THR A 249 5.67 -16.96 -0.06
N TYR A 250 5.21 -16.97 1.19
CA TYR A 250 6.08 -16.68 2.34
C TYR A 250 7.21 -17.70 2.51
N GLN A 251 6.93 -18.98 2.30
CA GLN A 251 7.97 -20.03 2.35
C GLN A 251 9.04 -19.81 1.28
N LEU A 252 8.64 -19.54 0.04
CA LEU A 252 9.57 -19.23 -1.06
C LEU A 252 10.37 -17.96 -0.79
N ALA A 253 9.72 -16.89 -0.30
CA ALA A 253 10.40 -15.65 0.03
C ALA A 253 11.48 -15.85 1.11
N LYS A 254 11.20 -16.66 2.14
CA LYS A 254 12.21 -17.05 3.14
C LYS A 254 13.33 -17.89 2.54
N LYS A 255 12.99 -18.88 1.71
CA LYS A 255 13.97 -19.76 1.05
C LYS A 255 15.00 -18.98 0.23
N TYR A 256 14.56 -17.94 -0.48
CA TYR A 256 15.41 -17.13 -1.36
C TYR A 256 15.85 -15.80 -0.74
N ASN A 257 15.59 -15.59 0.57
CA ASN A 257 15.94 -14.38 1.31
C ASN A 257 15.49 -13.09 0.60
N VAL A 258 14.25 -13.08 0.10
CA VAL A 258 13.64 -11.93 -0.59
C VAL A 258 13.39 -10.80 0.39
N LYS A 259 13.61 -9.56 -0.03
CA LYS A 259 13.26 -8.36 0.73
C LYS A 259 11.74 -8.29 0.91
N LEU A 260 11.27 -8.53 2.13
CA LEU A 260 9.85 -8.52 2.47
C LEU A 260 9.46 -7.23 3.16
N ALA A 261 8.30 -6.72 2.78
CA ALA A 261 7.62 -5.64 3.47
C ALA A 261 6.19 -6.07 3.81
N TRP A 262 5.65 -5.55 4.91
CA TRP A 262 4.30 -5.87 5.35
C TRP A 262 3.35 -4.70 5.14
N GLY A 263 2.09 -5.02 4.84
CA GLY A 263 0.98 -4.08 4.80
C GLY A 263 -0.36 -4.77 4.96
N THR A 264 -1.46 -4.06 5.23
CA THR A 264 -2.79 -4.67 5.36
C THR A 264 -3.59 -4.65 4.09
N ASP A 265 -3.37 -3.67 3.24
CA ASP A 265 -4.17 -3.46 2.03
C ASP A 265 -5.69 -3.43 2.30
N LEU A 266 -6.07 -2.76 3.39
CA LEU A 266 -7.49 -2.55 3.70
C LEU A 266 -8.08 -1.56 2.69
N LEU A 267 -9.01 -2.04 1.88
CA LEU A 267 -9.74 -1.26 0.87
C LEU A 267 -11.22 -1.35 1.09
N PHE A 268 -11.92 -0.24 0.95
CA PHE A 268 -13.39 -0.15 0.91
C PHE A 268 -14.11 -0.83 2.10
N ASN A 269 -13.39 -1.03 3.22
CA ASN A 269 -13.91 -1.71 4.40
C ASN A 269 -13.63 -0.89 5.68
N PRO A 270 -14.34 0.24 5.86
CA PRO A 270 -14.13 1.12 7.01
C PRO A 270 -14.38 0.42 8.36
N ALA A 271 -15.26 -0.58 8.41
CA ALA A 271 -15.53 -1.31 9.64
C ALA A 271 -14.35 -2.16 10.12
N ASN A 272 -13.46 -2.56 9.21
CA ASN A 272 -12.30 -3.40 9.51
C ASN A 272 -11.03 -2.62 9.84
N THR A 273 -11.00 -1.30 9.67
CA THR A 273 -9.79 -0.49 9.93
C THR A 273 -9.32 -0.59 11.38
N LYS A 274 -10.23 -0.76 12.33
CA LYS A 274 -9.92 -0.97 13.75
C LYS A 274 -9.12 -2.25 14.03
N ASN A 275 -9.21 -3.25 13.16
CA ASN A 275 -8.55 -4.56 13.29
C ASN A 275 -7.16 -4.59 12.59
N GLN A 276 -6.67 -3.48 12.15
CA GLN A 276 -5.43 -3.31 11.39
C GLN A 276 -4.23 -4.02 12.04
N ASN A 277 -4.06 -3.88 13.35
CA ASN A 277 -2.96 -4.50 14.11
C ASN A 277 -3.06 -6.04 14.15
N GLN A 278 -4.26 -6.62 13.99
CA GLN A 278 -4.42 -8.08 13.94
C GLN A 278 -3.71 -8.69 12.72
N GLY A 279 -3.52 -7.93 11.63
CA GLY A 279 -2.74 -8.37 10.47
C GLY A 279 -1.28 -8.66 10.81
N ILE A 280 -0.69 -7.93 11.76
CA ILE A 280 0.69 -8.18 12.23
C ILE A 280 0.78 -9.56 12.88
N LEU A 281 -0.21 -9.91 13.70
CA LEU A 281 -0.19 -11.15 14.48
C LEU A 281 -0.28 -12.41 13.60
N LYS A 282 -0.85 -12.31 12.41
CA LYS A 282 -0.95 -13.43 11.46
C LYS A 282 0.43 -13.84 10.93
N LEU A 283 1.39 -12.93 10.88
CA LEU A 283 2.77 -13.21 10.46
C LEU A 283 3.46 -14.25 11.34
N ARG A 284 2.98 -14.50 12.57
CA ARG A 284 3.49 -15.55 13.49
C ARG A 284 3.47 -16.95 12.89
N GLN A 285 2.69 -17.16 11.85
CA GLN A 285 2.65 -18.45 11.14
C GLN A 285 3.99 -18.73 10.43
N TRP A 286 4.72 -17.71 10.02
CA TRP A 286 5.94 -17.84 9.21
C TRP A 286 7.19 -17.24 9.85
N PHE A 287 7.04 -16.31 10.80
CA PHE A 287 8.12 -15.48 11.31
C PHE A 287 8.16 -15.46 12.84
N SER A 288 9.37 -15.35 13.40
CA SER A 288 9.58 -15.09 14.83
C SER A 288 9.14 -13.66 15.19
N ASN A 289 8.93 -13.40 16.49
CA ASN A 289 8.56 -12.08 16.98
C ASN A 289 9.57 -11.00 16.56
N PHE A 290 10.87 -11.32 16.57
CA PHE A 290 11.92 -10.40 16.11
C PHE A 290 11.83 -10.09 14.61
N GLU A 291 11.66 -11.13 13.76
CA GLU A 291 11.50 -10.94 12.32
C GLU A 291 10.26 -10.11 11.99
N ILE A 292 9.14 -10.32 12.71
CA ILE A 292 7.92 -9.53 12.55
C ILE A 292 8.19 -8.06 12.90
N LEU A 293 8.77 -7.79 14.07
CA LEU A 293 9.09 -6.42 14.48
C LEU A 293 10.01 -5.74 13.48
N LYS A 294 11.07 -6.44 13.05
CA LYS A 294 12.00 -5.92 12.06
C LYS A 294 11.27 -5.58 10.74
N MET A 295 10.39 -6.47 10.25
CA MET A 295 9.64 -6.27 9.01
C MET A 295 8.72 -5.06 9.08
N VAL A 296 7.92 -4.92 10.15
CA VAL A 296 6.94 -3.83 10.27
C VAL A 296 7.56 -2.48 10.63
N THR A 297 8.86 -2.44 10.95
CA THR A 297 9.60 -1.21 11.28
C THR A 297 10.72 -0.95 10.30
N HIS A 298 11.88 -1.56 10.51
CA HIS A 298 13.11 -1.35 9.75
C HIS A 298 12.93 -1.68 8.26
N ASP A 299 12.44 -2.90 7.93
CA ASP A 299 12.40 -3.32 6.52
C ASP A 299 11.38 -2.51 5.71
N ASN A 300 10.23 -2.17 6.33
CA ASN A 300 9.28 -1.25 5.72
C ASN A 300 9.89 0.14 5.51
N ALA A 301 10.73 0.64 6.43
CA ALA A 301 11.42 1.91 6.26
C ALA A 301 12.46 1.88 5.13
N GLU A 302 13.19 0.76 4.98
CA GLU A 302 14.11 0.54 3.87
C GLU A 302 13.38 0.57 2.51
N LEU A 303 12.17 -0.02 2.44
CA LEU A 303 11.33 0.09 1.25
C LEU A 303 10.97 1.55 0.94
N LEU A 304 10.63 2.36 1.95
CA LEU A 304 10.34 3.79 1.76
C LEU A 304 11.55 4.59 1.27
N ALA A 305 12.76 4.18 1.64
CA ALA A 305 13.99 4.83 1.20
C ALA A 305 14.17 4.79 -0.33
N LEU A 306 13.50 3.85 -1.03
CA LEU A 306 13.45 3.83 -2.50
C LEU A 306 12.84 5.10 -3.10
N SER A 307 12.12 5.90 -2.32
CA SER A 307 11.60 7.21 -2.75
C SER A 307 12.71 8.19 -3.11
N GLY A 308 13.96 7.96 -2.69
CA GLY A 308 15.14 8.68 -3.12
C GLY A 308 15.00 10.20 -3.02
N ALA A 309 15.15 10.89 -4.16
CA ALA A 309 15.01 12.36 -4.23
C ALA A 309 13.56 12.85 -3.95
N ARG A 310 12.59 11.97 -4.00
CA ARG A 310 11.16 12.25 -3.72
C ARG A 310 10.74 11.89 -2.29
N ASN A 311 11.72 11.52 -1.42
CA ASN A 311 11.44 11.26 -0.01
C ASN A 311 10.95 12.56 0.68
N PRO A 312 9.68 12.61 1.15
CA PRO A 312 9.15 13.84 1.74
C PRO A 312 9.61 14.06 3.19
N TYR A 313 10.25 13.06 3.80
CA TYR A 313 10.70 13.09 5.20
C TYR A 313 12.14 12.57 5.29
N PRO A 314 13.13 13.40 4.89
CA PRO A 314 14.54 13.03 4.97
C PRO A 314 14.93 12.69 6.40
N GLY A 315 15.67 11.60 6.58
CA GLY A 315 16.07 11.05 7.87
C GLY A 315 15.76 9.56 7.97
N LYS A 316 16.27 8.93 9.03
CA LYS A 316 16.10 7.50 9.26
C LYS A 316 14.78 7.23 9.98
N LEU A 317 14.05 6.22 9.50
CA LEU A 317 12.83 5.69 10.09
C LEU A 317 13.03 4.24 10.53
N GLY A 318 12.17 3.73 11.41
CA GLY A 318 12.13 2.32 11.79
C GLY A 318 13.30 1.83 12.65
N VAL A 319 14.12 2.74 13.16
CA VAL A 319 15.28 2.45 14.00
C VAL A 319 15.35 3.40 15.20
N ILE A 320 16.07 2.96 16.27
CA ILE A 320 16.43 3.81 17.42
C ILE A 320 17.92 4.04 17.37
N GLU A 321 18.31 5.17 16.83
CA GLU A 321 19.70 5.62 16.76
C GLU A 321 19.77 7.15 16.71
N GLU A 322 20.97 7.71 16.90
CA GLU A 322 21.19 9.16 16.75
C GLU A 322 20.79 9.61 15.33
N ASP A 323 20.21 10.80 15.23
CA ASP A 323 19.72 11.43 13.99
C ASP A 323 18.55 10.72 13.29
N ALA A 324 17.97 9.67 13.91
CA ALA A 324 16.71 9.08 13.46
C ALA A 324 15.50 9.92 13.91
N TRP A 325 14.40 9.82 13.19
CA TRP A 325 13.14 10.39 13.63
C TRP A 325 12.73 9.82 14.98
N ALA A 326 12.39 10.69 15.93
CA ALA A 326 11.93 10.28 17.27
C ALA A 326 10.49 9.76 17.22
N ASP A 327 10.32 8.62 16.57
CA ASP A 327 9.06 7.86 16.49
C ASP A 327 9.16 6.66 17.42
N LEU A 328 8.38 6.66 18.49
CA LEU A 328 8.51 5.67 19.56
C LEU A 328 7.13 5.17 20.02
N ILE A 329 7.04 3.88 20.26
CA ILE A 329 5.89 3.26 20.93
C ILE A 329 6.37 2.59 22.21
N LEU A 330 5.85 3.01 23.35
CA LEU A 330 6.05 2.32 24.62
C LEU A 330 4.92 1.33 24.83
N VAL A 331 5.26 0.04 24.86
CA VAL A 331 4.31 -1.06 25.06
C VAL A 331 4.39 -1.59 26.48
N ASP A 332 3.25 -1.90 27.10
CA ASP A 332 3.17 -2.53 28.43
C ASP A 332 3.48 -4.02 28.31
N GLY A 333 4.74 -4.35 28.30
CA GLY A 333 5.26 -5.72 28.22
C GLY A 333 6.43 -5.88 27.27
N ASP A 334 6.88 -7.11 27.09
CA ASP A 334 8.00 -7.49 26.25
C ASP A 334 7.51 -8.08 24.93
N VAL A 335 7.48 -7.25 23.87
CA VAL A 335 6.98 -7.66 22.54
C VAL A 335 7.86 -8.70 21.85
N LEU A 336 9.13 -8.85 22.27
CA LEU A 336 9.99 -9.94 21.76
C LEU A 336 9.57 -11.29 22.32
N LYS A 337 9.01 -11.32 23.52
CA LYS A 337 8.45 -12.53 24.11
C LYS A 337 7.00 -12.75 23.67
N ASP A 338 6.23 -11.69 23.60
CA ASP A 338 4.80 -11.75 23.25
C ASP A 338 4.41 -10.65 22.26
N ILE A 339 4.46 -10.97 20.98
CA ILE A 339 4.05 -10.06 19.88
C ILE A 339 2.56 -9.76 19.90
N THR A 340 1.73 -10.55 20.60
CA THR A 340 0.28 -10.31 20.67
C THR A 340 -0.08 -9.00 21.34
N LEU A 341 0.84 -8.43 22.11
CA LEU A 341 0.71 -7.08 22.68
C LEU A 341 0.47 -6.00 21.63
N LEU A 342 0.95 -6.18 20.40
CA LEU A 342 0.71 -5.25 19.30
C LEU A 342 -0.71 -5.30 18.78
N GLY A 343 -1.47 -6.37 19.06
CA GLY A 343 -2.83 -6.56 18.56
C GLY A 343 -3.90 -5.70 19.22
N ASP A 344 -3.62 -5.17 20.42
CA ASP A 344 -4.53 -4.28 21.15
C ASP A 344 -3.80 -2.98 21.55
N PRO A 345 -3.66 -2.04 20.61
CA PRO A 345 -2.96 -0.79 20.86
C PRO A 345 -3.67 0.13 21.86
N GLU A 346 -4.99 0.01 22.01
CA GLU A 346 -5.72 0.82 22.99
C GLU A 346 -5.30 0.43 24.40
N LYS A 347 -5.20 -0.85 24.69
CA LYS A 347 -4.83 -1.40 25.99
C LYS A 347 -3.33 -1.33 26.25
N ASN A 348 -2.53 -1.77 25.27
CA ASN A 348 -1.12 -2.12 25.52
C ASN A 348 -0.14 -0.99 25.15
N PHE A 349 -0.53 -0.02 24.29
CA PHE A 349 0.37 1.09 23.98
C PHE A 349 0.22 2.20 25.01
N ILE A 350 1.26 2.38 25.84
CA ILE A 350 1.31 3.37 26.91
C ILE A 350 1.63 4.76 26.36
N MET A 351 2.59 4.83 25.43
CA MET A 351 2.98 6.07 24.79
C MET A 351 3.12 5.85 23.28
N ILE A 352 2.68 6.84 22.51
CA ILE A 352 2.94 6.94 21.07
C ILE A 352 3.52 8.32 20.82
N MET A 353 4.74 8.34 20.29
CA MET A 353 5.47 9.54 19.89
C MET A 353 5.75 9.51 18.39
N LYS A 354 5.58 10.64 17.70
CA LYS A 354 5.93 10.82 16.31
C LYS A 354 6.70 12.13 16.15
N GLY A 355 7.93 12.07 15.64
CA GLY A 355 8.78 13.25 15.47
C GLY A 355 9.07 14.01 16.76
N GLY A 356 9.14 13.32 17.90
CA GLY A 356 9.35 13.92 19.21
C GLY A 356 8.07 14.44 19.89
N GLU A 357 6.93 14.49 19.20
CA GLU A 357 5.65 14.90 19.76
C GLU A 357 4.86 13.68 20.26
N ILE A 358 4.31 13.79 21.47
CA ILE A 358 3.55 12.72 22.12
C ILE A 358 2.06 12.85 21.76
N TYR A 359 1.50 11.81 21.12
CA TYR A 359 0.09 11.73 20.72
C TYR A 359 -0.77 10.87 21.65
N LYS A 360 -0.15 9.95 22.38
CA LYS A 360 -0.78 9.15 23.43
C LYS A 360 0.18 9.09 24.61
N ASN A 361 -0.33 9.32 25.82
CA ASN A 361 0.42 9.18 27.06
C ASN A 361 -0.50 8.63 28.16
N ARG A 362 -0.13 7.51 28.72
CA ARG A 362 -0.81 6.84 29.86
C ARG A 362 0.18 6.52 30.99
N VAL A 363 1.38 7.14 30.95
CA VAL A 363 2.38 7.03 32.04
C VAL A 363 1.91 7.82 33.25
#